data_25786e7794f47ff95fadacc1f9eb59bc
#
_entry.id   25786e7794f47ff95fadacc1f9eb59bc
#
_cell.length_a   1.000
_cell.length_b   1.000
_cell.length_c   1.000
_cell.angle_alpha   90.00
_cell.angle_beta   90.00
_cell.angle_gamma   90.00
#
_symmetry.space_group_name_H-M   'P 1'
#
loop_
_entity.id
_entity.type
_entity.pdbx_description
1 polymer ?
#
loop_
_entity_poly.entity_id
_entity_poly.type
_entity_poly.pdbx_seq_one_letter_code
_entity_poly.pdbx_strand_id
1 'polypeptide(L)'
;RGKTANHVPTTASCDTCHRTTGWIPATFSHTGVTPGSCATCHNGTTARGKTANHVPTTASCDTCHRTTAWIPATFSHTGVTPGTCASCHNGTRATGKSAGHFVTTQSCDACHRAGVAWTPVTAYTHRSAFYKAHRASVLCSSCHTNNNEVIAWKFAAYKPDCAGCHAGDFKQGPHKKVDSPVIYYNVLELKDCSGSCHVYTNSTFTTISKSRTGQHRPTGSF
;
A
#
# COMPACT_ATOMS: atom_id res chain seq x y z
N ARG A 1 32.79 19.17 45.30
CA ARG A 1 31.36 19.12 44.90
C ARG A 1 30.89 17.68 44.94
N GLY A 2 29.72 17.45 45.51
CA GLY A 2 29.07 16.12 45.48
C GLY A 2 28.34 15.82 44.17
N LYS A 3 27.64 14.70 44.13
CA LYS A 3 26.73 14.30 43.03
C LYS A 3 25.64 15.36 42.85
N THR A 4 25.35 15.74 41.62
CA THR A 4 24.23 16.62 41.31
C THR A 4 22.90 15.88 41.43
N ALA A 5 21.78 16.58 41.54
CA ALA A 5 20.45 16.00 41.63
C ALA A 5 20.11 15.03 40.45
N ASN A 6 20.67 15.30 39.28
CA ASN A 6 20.45 14.49 38.07
C ASN A 6 21.52 13.42 37.84
N HIS A 7 22.37 13.18 38.82
CA HIS A 7 23.39 12.15 38.73
C HIS A 7 22.73 10.75 38.77
N VAL A 8 23.26 9.79 37.98
CA VAL A 8 22.81 8.40 38.01
C VAL A 8 22.83 7.89 39.46
N PRO A 9 21.72 7.36 40.01
CA PRO A 9 21.70 6.78 41.33
C PRO A 9 22.61 5.55 41.40
N THR A 10 23.68 5.64 42.16
CA THR A 10 24.67 4.53 42.32
C THR A 10 25.41 4.63 43.63
N THR A 11 25.74 3.47 44.19
CA THR A 11 26.65 3.31 45.32
C THR A 11 28.09 3.01 44.88
N ALA A 12 28.32 2.85 43.57
CA ALA A 12 29.65 2.60 43.04
C ALA A 12 30.59 3.78 43.33
N SER A 13 31.91 3.50 43.43
CA SER A 13 32.90 4.55 43.60
C SER A 13 33.00 5.42 42.32
N CYS A 14 33.41 6.66 42.48
CA CYS A 14 33.41 7.66 41.40
C CYS A 14 34.27 7.27 40.21
N ASP A 15 35.39 6.64 40.45
CA ASP A 15 36.36 6.19 39.47
C ASP A 15 35.88 5.00 38.62
N THR A 16 34.81 4.33 39.03
CA THR A 16 34.12 3.31 38.18
C THR A 16 33.61 3.92 36.88
N CYS A 17 33.20 5.19 36.92
CA CYS A 17 32.59 5.86 35.78
C CYS A 17 33.39 7.08 35.33
N HIS A 18 34.10 7.75 36.25
CA HIS A 18 34.87 8.98 35.99
C HIS A 18 36.37 8.71 36.01
N ARG A 19 37.13 9.44 35.21
CA ARG A 19 38.58 9.41 35.24
C ARG A 19 39.12 10.60 36.02
N THR A 20 40.21 10.41 36.78
CA THR A 20 40.86 11.50 37.54
C THR A 20 41.48 12.53 36.64
N THR A 21 41.88 12.17 35.42
CA THR A 21 42.45 13.09 34.40
C THR A 21 41.43 13.82 33.56
N GLY A 22 40.17 13.38 33.59
CA GLY A 22 39.05 13.98 32.82
C GLY A 22 37.74 13.51 33.40
N TRP A 23 37.05 14.36 34.17
CA TRP A 23 35.84 13.97 34.87
C TRP A 23 34.67 13.71 33.94
N ILE A 24 34.66 14.29 32.77
CA ILE A 24 33.71 14.07 31.70
C ILE A 24 34.45 13.78 30.36
N PRO A 25 33.91 12.90 29.47
CA PRO A 25 32.69 12.13 29.66
C PRO A 25 32.83 11.02 30.67
N ALA A 26 31.75 10.71 31.40
CA ALA A 26 31.67 9.54 32.24
C ALA A 26 31.25 8.32 31.42
N THR A 27 31.71 7.12 31.81
CA THR A 27 31.36 5.85 31.18
C THR A 27 30.48 5.03 32.12
N PHE A 28 29.27 4.76 31.75
CA PHE A 28 28.34 3.90 32.52
C PHE A 28 28.23 2.51 31.89
N SER A 29 28.48 1.46 32.65
CA SER A 29 28.26 0.09 32.18
C SER A 29 26.82 -0.31 32.40
N HIS A 30 26.17 -0.82 31.34
CA HIS A 30 24.82 -1.37 31.42
C HIS A 30 24.79 -2.86 31.84
N THR A 31 25.93 -3.46 32.15
CA THR A 31 26.00 -4.85 32.65
C THR A 31 25.25 -4.97 33.97
N GLY A 32 24.31 -5.90 34.05
CA GLY A 32 23.49 -6.13 35.25
C GLY A 32 22.32 -5.15 35.44
N VAL A 33 22.06 -4.24 34.48
CA VAL A 33 20.85 -3.39 34.52
C VAL A 33 19.61 -4.26 34.37
N THR A 34 18.67 -4.10 35.28
CA THR A 34 17.39 -4.85 35.29
C THR A 34 16.59 -4.53 34.03
N PRO A 35 16.15 -5.54 33.25
CA PRO A 35 15.26 -5.32 32.12
C PRO A 35 13.99 -4.54 32.55
N GLY A 36 13.50 -3.63 31.69
CA GLY A 36 12.36 -2.78 31.96
C GLY A 36 12.67 -1.48 32.73
N SER A 37 13.86 -1.36 33.34
CA SER A 37 14.20 -0.20 34.16
C SER A 37 14.84 0.97 33.39
N CYS A 38 15.02 0.85 32.08
CA CYS A 38 15.75 1.83 31.25
C CYS A 38 15.23 3.28 31.40
N ALA A 39 13.91 3.47 31.49
CA ALA A 39 13.29 4.78 31.60
C ALA A 39 13.56 5.50 32.94
N THR A 40 14.01 4.79 33.97
CA THR A 40 14.37 5.42 35.25
C THR A 40 15.57 6.34 35.12
N CYS A 41 16.48 6.02 34.22
CA CYS A 41 17.65 6.82 33.90
C CYS A 41 17.48 7.59 32.57
N HIS A 42 16.96 6.91 31.53
CA HIS A 42 16.72 7.50 30.21
C HIS A 42 15.42 8.31 30.18
N ASN A 43 15.29 9.29 31.07
CA ASN A 43 14.11 10.13 31.29
C ASN A 43 14.23 11.56 30.68
N GLY A 44 15.34 11.85 30.00
CA GLY A 44 15.61 13.18 29.45
C GLY A 44 16.29 14.15 30.41
N THR A 45 16.43 13.76 31.69
CA THR A 45 17.06 14.58 32.74
C THR A 45 18.38 13.93 33.21
N THR A 46 18.34 12.69 33.63
CA THR A 46 19.51 11.94 34.08
C THR A 46 20.36 11.46 32.90
N ALA A 47 19.69 10.90 31.88
CA ALA A 47 20.28 10.54 30.61
C ALA A 47 19.30 10.84 29.48
N ARG A 48 19.81 10.83 28.23
CA ARG A 48 18.99 11.12 27.04
C ARG A 48 17.77 10.19 26.98
N GLY A 49 16.58 10.79 26.96
CA GLY A 49 15.30 10.08 26.84
C GLY A 49 14.86 9.89 25.39
N LYS A 50 13.59 9.55 25.21
CA LYS A 50 12.93 9.42 23.89
C LYS A 50 13.00 10.76 23.16
N THR A 51 13.29 10.72 21.87
CA THR A 51 13.22 11.91 20.99
C THR A 51 11.77 12.26 20.68
N ALA A 52 11.52 13.50 20.23
CA ALA A 52 10.19 13.95 19.82
C ALA A 52 9.55 13.05 18.72
N ASN A 53 10.38 12.47 17.84
CA ASN A 53 9.96 11.61 16.76
C ASN A 53 9.95 10.11 17.12
N HIS A 54 10.15 9.78 18.38
CA HIS A 54 10.06 8.39 18.83
C HIS A 54 8.64 7.85 18.66
N VAL A 55 8.52 6.57 18.30
CA VAL A 55 7.21 5.87 18.22
C VAL A 55 6.48 6.02 19.57
N PRO A 56 5.24 6.52 19.58
CA PRO A 56 4.43 6.60 20.80
C PRO A 56 4.17 5.20 21.35
N THR A 57 4.70 4.89 22.52
CA THR A 57 4.53 3.59 23.15
C THR A 57 4.71 3.68 24.65
N THR A 58 3.96 2.87 25.38
CA THR A 58 4.11 2.61 26.82
C THR A 58 4.95 1.37 27.10
N ALA A 59 5.30 0.61 26.07
CA ALA A 59 6.19 -0.55 26.21
C ALA A 59 7.56 -0.15 26.78
N SER A 60 8.18 -1.07 27.53
CA SER A 60 9.53 -0.85 28.03
C SER A 60 10.54 -0.76 26.88
N CYS A 61 11.61 -0.02 27.08
CA CYS A 61 12.58 0.29 26.01
C CYS A 61 13.22 -0.98 25.41
N ASP A 62 13.49 -1.95 26.24
CA ASP A 62 14.11 -3.22 25.87
C ASP A 62 13.21 -4.17 25.07
N THR A 63 11.92 -3.84 24.92
CA THR A 63 11.03 -4.52 23.97
C THR A 63 11.49 -4.29 22.52
N CYS A 64 12.09 -3.13 22.25
CA CYS A 64 12.50 -2.72 20.88
C CYS A 64 14.01 -2.51 20.77
N HIS A 65 14.67 -2.12 21.85
CA HIS A 65 16.09 -1.78 21.89
C HIS A 65 16.91 -2.82 22.66
N ARG A 66 18.20 -2.92 22.34
CA ARG A 66 19.14 -3.74 23.08
C ARG A 66 20.10 -2.84 23.85
N THR A 67 20.53 -3.24 25.05
CA THR A 67 21.49 -2.50 25.87
C THR A 67 22.89 -2.43 25.25
N THR A 68 23.23 -3.41 24.39
CA THR A 68 24.51 -3.50 23.68
C THR A 68 24.51 -2.75 22.34
N ALA A 69 23.36 -2.54 21.75
CA ALA A 69 23.20 -1.82 20.48
C ALA A 69 21.81 -1.18 20.45
N TRP A 70 21.74 0.13 20.75
CA TRP A 70 20.50 0.85 20.83
C TRP A 70 19.76 0.98 19.48
N ILE A 71 20.51 0.97 18.40
CA ILE A 71 20.01 0.94 17.01
C ILE A 71 20.71 -0.16 16.22
N PRO A 72 20.00 -0.83 15.28
CA PRO A 72 18.60 -0.62 14.94
C PRO A 72 17.64 -1.13 16.02
N ALA A 73 16.52 -0.44 16.20
CA ALA A 73 15.41 -0.91 17.03
C ALA A 73 14.54 -1.88 16.24
N THR A 74 13.92 -2.84 16.91
CA THR A 74 12.99 -3.79 16.32
C THR A 74 11.57 -3.45 16.77
N PHE A 75 10.69 -3.12 15.82
CA PHE A 75 9.29 -2.85 16.12
C PHE A 75 8.39 -3.98 15.61
N SER A 76 7.56 -4.54 16.48
CA SER A 76 6.55 -5.51 16.07
C SER A 76 5.27 -4.81 15.61
N HIS A 77 4.75 -5.17 14.43
CA HIS A 77 3.47 -4.69 13.94
C HIS A 77 2.27 -5.51 14.45
N THR A 78 2.51 -6.51 15.32
CA THR A 78 1.43 -7.29 15.94
C THR A 78 0.54 -6.38 16.79
N GLY A 79 -0.76 -6.41 16.52
CA GLY A 79 -1.75 -5.58 17.24
C GLY A 79 -1.85 -4.12 16.78
N VAL A 80 -1.13 -3.72 15.71
CA VAL A 80 -1.32 -2.39 15.12
C VAL A 80 -2.71 -2.31 14.48
N THR A 81 -3.44 -1.26 14.84
CA THR A 81 -4.80 -1.04 14.33
C THR A 81 -4.76 -0.75 12.82
N PRO A 82 -5.55 -1.46 12.00
CA PRO A 82 -5.67 -1.16 10.57
C PRO A 82 -6.04 0.31 10.33
N GLY A 83 -5.54 0.89 9.24
CA GLY A 83 -5.77 2.30 8.88
C GLY A 83 -4.84 3.31 9.57
N THR A 84 -4.06 2.91 10.58
CA THR A 84 -3.19 3.83 11.34
C THR A 84 -1.75 3.90 10.84
N CYS A 85 -1.39 3.18 9.79
CA CYS A 85 -0.01 3.04 9.30
C CYS A 85 0.69 4.40 9.06
N ALA A 86 -0.02 5.38 8.48
CA ALA A 86 0.51 6.69 8.17
C ALA A 86 0.88 7.53 9.41
N SER A 87 0.37 7.19 10.59
CA SER A 87 0.74 7.89 11.83
C SER A 87 2.21 7.70 12.21
N CYS A 88 2.78 6.56 11.79
CA CYS A 88 4.20 6.25 11.99
C CYS A 88 4.98 6.34 10.67
N HIS A 89 4.44 5.78 9.57
CA HIS A 89 5.06 5.81 8.24
C HIS A 89 4.81 7.15 7.52
N ASN A 90 5.28 8.23 8.11
CA ASN A 90 5.08 9.63 7.67
C ASN A 90 6.36 10.31 7.14
N GLY A 91 7.45 9.53 6.97
CA GLY A 91 8.75 10.06 6.53
C GLY A 91 9.60 10.67 7.65
N THR A 92 9.06 10.82 8.87
CA THR A 92 9.76 11.37 10.03
C THR A 92 10.04 10.31 11.09
N ARG A 93 9.02 9.55 11.48
CA ARG A 93 9.15 8.47 12.47
C ARG A 93 9.63 7.17 11.83
N ALA A 94 9.08 6.84 10.69
CA ALA A 94 9.49 5.71 9.87
C ALA A 94 9.37 6.09 8.40
N THR A 95 10.00 5.30 7.51
CA THR A 95 9.95 5.53 6.07
C THR A 95 8.50 5.67 5.60
N GLY A 96 8.20 6.78 4.96
CA GLY A 96 6.88 7.09 4.38
C GLY A 96 6.75 6.61 2.93
N LYS A 97 5.72 7.09 2.25
CA LYS A 97 5.53 6.88 0.81
C LYS A 97 6.72 7.44 0.02
N SER A 98 7.22 6.70 -0.96
CA SER A 98 8.22 7.22 -1.90
C SER A 98 7.62 8.29 -2.82
N ALA A 99 8.47 9.10 -3.44
CA ALA A 99 8.03 10.15 -4.38
C ALA A 99 7.22 9.59 -5.57
N GLY A 100 7.52 8.37 -6.02
CA GLY A 100 6.78 7.69 -7.09
C GLY A 100 5.64 6.79 -6.62
N HIS A 101 5.26 6.87 -5.35
CA HIS A 101 4.16 6.07 -4.84
C HIS A 101 2.84 6.45 -5.52
N PHE A 102 2.00 5.44 -5.80
CA PHE A 102 0.65 5.65 -6.36
C PHE A 102 -0.16 6.63 -5.50
N VAL A 103 -0.71 7.68 -6.13
CA VAL A 103 -1.49 8.70 -5.44
C VAL A 103 -2.89 8.17 -5.17
N THR A 104 -3.21 8.00 -3.90
CA THR A 104 -4.47 7.40 -3.44
C THR A 104 -4.93 8.00 -2.12
N THR A 105 -6.23 8.06 -1.93
CA THR A 105 -6.89 8.40 -0.67
C THR A 105 -7.10 7.18 0.24
N GLN A 106 -6.85 5.98 -0.29
CA GLN A 106 -6.99 4.73 0.47
C GLN A 106 -5.93 4.63 1.58
N SER A 107 -6.29 3.92 2.65
CA SER A 107 -5.33 3.57 3.71
C SER A 107 -4.26 2.61 3.19
N CYS A 108 -3.08 2.63 3.80
CA CYS A 108 -1.95 1.82 3.35
C CYS A 108 -2.27 0.32 3.30
N ASP A 109 -3.04 -0.16 4.26
CA ASP A 109 -3.45 -1.56 4.43
C ASP A 109 -4.52 -2.01 3.41
N ALA A 110 -5.09 -1.10 2.63
CA ALA A 110 -5.90 -1.46 1.46
C ALA A 110 -5.05 -2.16 0.38
N CYS A 111 -3.76 -1.87 0.32
CA CYS A 111 -2.83 -2.39 -0.68
C CYS A 111 -1.69 -3.22 -0.08
N HIS A 112 -1.25 -2.88 1.13
CA HIS A 112 -0.11 -3.49 1.80
C HIS A 112 -0.53 -4.28 3.03
N ARG A 113 0.28 -5.26 3.43
CA ARG A 113 0.08 -6.01 4.67
C ARG A 113 1.18 -5.66 5.67
N ALA A 114 0.79 -5.40 6.92
CA ALA A 114 1.73 -5.17 8.00
C ALA A 114 2.61 -6.42 8.25
N GLY A 115 3.89 -6.19 8.51
CA GLY A 115 4.84 -7.27 8.85
C GLY A 115 5.32 -8.14 7.69
N VAL A 116 4.94 -7.82 6.45
CA VAL A 116 5.44 -8.50 5.24
C VAL A 116 6.06 -7.48 4.27
N ALA A 117 6.71 -8.00 3.21
CA ALA A 117 7.27 -7.12 2.18
C ALA A 117 6.19 -6.23 1.56
N TRP A 118 6.49 -4.94 1.43
CA TRP A 118 5.57 -3.94 0.87
C TRP A 118 5.43 -4.06 -0.66
N THR A 119 6.37 -4.70 -1.31
CA THR A 119 6.35 -4.94 -2.75
C THR A 119 6.60 -6.42 -3.04
N PRO A 120 5.92 -7.01 -4.03
CA PRO A 120 4.84 -6.42 -4.83
C PRO A 120 3.54 -6.23 -4.02
N VAL A 121 2.67 -5.31 -4.45
CA VAL A 121 1.33 -5.14 -3.88
C VAL A 121 0.48 -6.36 -4.23
N THR A 122 0.06 -7.12 -3.24
CA THR A 122 -0.71 -8.37 -3.41
C THR A 122 -2.07 -8.35 -2.72
N ALA A 123 -2.32 -7.35 -1.87
CA ALA A 123 -3.52 -7.30 -1.03
C ALA A 123 -4.70 -6.57 -1.69
N TYR A 124 -4.43 -5.71 -2.69
CA TYR A 124 -5.48 -4.92 -3.31
C TYR A 124 -6.36 -5.74 -4.24
N THR A 125 -7.67 -5.59 -4.12
CA THR A 125 -8.66 -6.22 -5.00
C THR A 125 -9.63 -5.16 -5.53
N HIS A 126 -9.71 -5.03 -6.85
CA HIS A 126 -10.70 -4.16 -7.47
C HIS A 126 -12.11 -4.72 -7.28
N ARG A 127 -13.04 -3.88 -6.86
CA ARG A 127 -14.45 -4.26 -6.70
C ARG A 127 -15.24 -4.15 -8.01
N SER A 128 -14.71 -3.43 -9.01
CA SER A 128 -15.35 -3.27 -10.31
C SER A 128 -15.48 -4.58 -11.07
N ALA A 129 -16.64 -4.85 -11.65
CA ALA A 129 -16.87 -6.01 -12.50
C ALA A 129 -15.97 -6.00 -13.74
N PHE A 130 -15.66 -4.82 -14.27
CA PHE A 130 -14.81 -4.64 -15.45
C PHE A 130 -13.36 -5.04 -15.19
N TYR A 131 -12.83 -4.84 -13.97
CA TYR A 131 -11.49 -5.30 -13.64
C TYR A 131 -11.37 -6.83 -13.59
N LYS A 132 -12.41 -7.53 -13.15
CA LYS A 132 -12.42 -9.01 -13.13
C LYS A 132 -12.19 -9.60 -14.52
N ALA A 133 -12.42 -8.81 -15.50
CA ALA A 133 -12.19 -9.10 -16.89
C ALA A 133 -10.71 -9.16 -17.25
N HIS A 134 -9.84 -8.40 -16.65
CA HIS A 134 -8.41 -8.35 -16.90
C HIS A 134 -7.67 -9.11 -15.81
N ARG A 135 -7.69 -10.45 -15.87
CA ARG A 135 -7.11 -11.27 -14.82
C ARG A 135 -5.60 -11.16 -14.76
N ALA A 136 -5.10 -11.18 -13.51
CA ALA A 136 -3.72 -11.44 -13.07
C ALA A 136 -2.60 -10.98 -14.03
N SER A 137 -1.71 -10.17 -13.60
CA SER A 137 -0.53 -9.61 -14.28
C SER A 137 -0.68 -8.24 -14.95
N VAL A 138 -1.87 -7.63 -14.94
CA VAL A 138 -1.98 -6.24 -15.40
C VAL A 138 -1.45 -5.32 -14.30
N LEU A 139 -0.42 -4.53 -14.63
CA LEU A 139 0.13 -3.54 -13.70
C LEU A 139 -0.90 -2.42 -13.46
N CYS A 140 -0.93 -1.87 -12.25
CA CYS A 140 -1.79 -0.73 -11.92
C CYS A 140 -1.65 0.41 -12.94
N SER A 141 -0.42 0.70 -13.35
CA SER A 141 -0.07 1.74 -14.32
C SER A 141 -0.58 1.49 -15.73
N SER A 142 -1.03 0.28 -16.08
CA SER A 142 -1.61 -0.02 -17.39
C SER A 142 -2.97 0.67 -17.59
N CYS A 143 -3.71 0.89 -16.51
CA CYS A 143 -5.00 1.61 -16.51
C CYS A 143 -4.88 2.99 -15.84
N HIS A 144 -4.10 3.07 -14.77
CA HIS A 144 -3.86 4.29 -14.01
C HIS A 144 -2.58 5.00 -14.50
N THR A 145 -2.58 5.42 -15.76
CA THR A 145 -1.39 5.96 -16.45
C THR A 145 -0.83 7.24 -15.81
N ASN A 146 -1.65 7.99 -15.07
CA ASN A 146 -1.25 9.18 -14.33
C ASN A 146 -0.82 8.86 -12.88
N ASN A 147 -0.55 7.60 -12.58
CA ASN A 147 -0.13 7.13 -11.25
C ASN A 147 -1.08 7.55 -10.11
N ASN A 148 -2.38 7.60 -10.36
CA ASN A 148 -3.43 7.95 -9.41
C ASN A 148 -4.70 7.12 -9.63
N GLU A 149 -5.72 7.30 -8.77
CA GLU A 149 -6.98 6.55 -8.81
C GLU A 149 -7.83 6.81 -10.07
N VAL A 150 -7.54 7.86 -10.84
CA VAL A 150 -8.30 8.21 -12.02
C VAL A 150 -7.84 7.38 -13.21
N ILE A 151 -8.78 6.73 -13.90
CA ILE A 151 -8.51 6.01 -15.14
C ILE A 151 -8.51 7.00 -16.31
N ALA A 152 -7.46 6.99 -17.12
CA ALA A 152 -7.40 7.73 -18.39
C ALA A 152 -8.13 6.93 -19.48
N TRP A 153 -9.39 7.21 -19.67
CA TRP A 153 -10.20 6.56 -20.70
C TRP A 153 -9.80 7.04 -22.09
N LYS A 154 -9.33 6.11 -22.92
CA LYS A 154 -8.93 6.41 -24.31
C LYS A 154 -10.13 6.90 -25.14
N PHE A 155 -11.33 6.35 -24.87
CA PHE A 155 -12.59 6.69 -25.54
C PHE A 155 -13.65 7.02 -24.48
N ALA A 156 -13.55 8.19 -23.88
CA ALA A 156 -14.33 8.60 -22.72
C ALA A 156 -15.86 8.54 -22.92
N ALA A 157 -16.33 8.63 -24.17
CA ALA A 157 -17.76 8.53 -24.49
C ALA A 157 -18.37 7.14 -24.18
N TYR A 158 -17.53 6.11 -24.08
CA TYR A 158 -17.98 4.73 -23.81
C TYR A 158 -17.69 4.27 -22.37
N LYS A 159 -17.19 5.13 -21.51
CA LYS A 159 -16.98 4.78 -20.11
C LYS A 159 -18.31 4.50 -19.41
N PRO A 160 -18.37 3.55 -18.45
CA PRO A 160 -17.28 2.72 -17.95
C PRO A 160 -17.12 1.37 -18.70
N ASP A 161 -17.71 1.21 -19.86
CA ASP A 161 -17.77 -0.04 -20.61
C ASP A 161 -16.41 -0.40 -21.26
N CYS A 162 -16.28 -1.63 -21.77
CA CYS A 162 -15.07 -2.14 -22.41
C CYS A 162 -14.58 -1.25 -23.56
N ALA A 163 -15.51 -0.72 -24.36
CA ALA A 163 -15.23 0.21 -25.45
C ALA A 163 -14.57 1.51 -24.99
N GLY A 164 -14.67 1.89 -23.70
CA GLY A 164 -13.99 3.04 -23.15
C GLY A 164 -12.46 2.97 -23.32
N CYS A 165 -11.92 1.75 -23.42
CA CYS A 165 -10.51 1.51 -23.73
C CYS A 165 -10.32 0.85 -25.10
N HIS A 166 -11.24 -0.04 -25.51
CA HIS A 166 -11.10 -0.97 -26.64
C HIS A 166 -11.91 -0.58 -27.89
N ALA A 167 -12.55 0.59 -27.95
CA ALA A 167 -13.32 0.99 -29.14
C ALA A 167 -12.49 1.02 -30.44
N GLY A 168 -11.17 1.24 -30.33
CA GLY A 168 -10.27 1.20 -31.48
C GLY A 168 -9.99 -0.19 -32.04
N ASP A 169 -10.28 -1.25 -31.25
CA ASP A 169 -10.06 -2.64 -31.64
C ASP A 169 -11.30 -3.24 -32.35
N PHE A 170 -12.41 -2.50 -32.32
CA PHE A 170 -13.66 -2.91 -32.93
C PHE A 170 -13.54 -3.04 -34.45
N LYS A 171 -13.94 -4.21 -34.96
CA LYS A 171 -14.02 -4.51 -36.40
C LYS A 171 -15.47 -4.80 -36.76
N GLN A 172 -16.04 -4.01 -37.66
CA GLN A 172 -17.45 -4.12 -38.04
C GLN A 172 -17.82 -5.48 -38.67
N GLY A 173 -16.97 -6.01 -39.54
CA GLY A 173 -17.25 -7.23 -40.32
C GLY A 173 -17.71 -8.44 -39.50
N PRO A 174 -17.06 -8.81 -38.40
CA PRO A 174 -17.48 -9.91 -37.53
C PRO A 174 -18.79 -9.64 -36.78
N HIS A 175 -19.23 -8.39 -36.66
CA HIS A 175 -20.35 -7.98 -35.81
C HIS A 175 -21.65 -7.76 -36.63
N LYS A 176 -22.02 -8.77 -37.45
CA LYS A 176 -23.27 -8.73 -38.18
C LYS A 176 -24.46 -8.70 -37.22
N LYS A 177 -25.44 -7.82 -37.48
CA LYS A 177 -26.67 -7.64 -36.74
C LYS A 177 -27.88 -8.22 -37.46
N VAL A 178 -27.92 -8.08 -38.80
CA VAL A 178 -29.03 -8.58 -39.64
C VAL A 178 -28.47 -9.32 -40.84
N ASP A 179 -29.12 -10.40 -41.22
CA ASP A 179 -28.71 -11.22 -42.37
C ASP A 179 -29.16 -10.64 -43.71
N SER A 180 -30.43 -10.11 -43.79
CA SER A 180 -30.95 -9.54 -45.01
C SER A 180 -31.92 -8.35 -44.70
N PRO A 181 -31.64 -7.11 -45.22
CA PRO A 181 -30.33 -6.72 -45.77
C PRO A 181 -29.23 -6.83 -44.75
N VAL A 182 -27.97 -6.94 -45.17
CA VAL A 182 -26.84 -7.04 -44.22
C VAL A 182 -26.65 -5.74 -43.47
N ILE A 183 -26.83 -5.78 -42.17
CA ILE A 183 -26.60 -4.66 -41.24
C ILE A 183 -25.60 -5.12 -40.21
N TYR A 184 -24.70 -4.23 -39.77
CA TYR A 184 -23.72 -4.50 -38.74
C TYR A 184 -24.00 -3.70 -37.49
N TYR A 185 -23.61 -4.23 -36.34
CA TYR A 185 -23.54 -3.47 -35.10
C TYR A 185 -22.46 -2.40 -35.20
N ASN A 186 -22.63 -1.33 -34.45
CA ASN A 186 -21.61 -0.33 -34.20
C ASN A 186 -21.07 -0.45 -32.77
N VAL A 187 -20.01 0.30 -32.47
CA VAL A 187 -19.35 0.27 -31.16
C VAL A 187 -20.28 0.65 -30.02
N LEU A 188 -21.17 1.63 -30.25
CA LEU A 188 -22.09 2.12 -29.22
C LEU A 188 -23.11 1.05 -28.82
N GLU A 189 -23.56 0.25 -29.77
CA GLU A 189 -24.52 -0.83 -29.52
C GLU A 189 -23.86 -2.02 -28.78
N LEU A 190 -22.54 -2.21 -28.92
CA LEU A 190 -21.77 -3.30 -28.33
C LEU A 190 -20.71 -2.82 -27.34
N LYS A 191 -20.88 -1.67 -26.72
CA LYS A 191 -19.86 -1.01 -25.90
C LYS A 191 -19.37 -1.86 -24.69
N ASP A 192 -20.20 -2.74 -24.16
CA ASP A 192 -19.83 -3.67 -23.09
C ASP A 192 -18.97 -4.85 -23.60
N CYS A 193 -19.10 -5.27 -24.86
CA CYS A 193 -18.37 -6.36 -25.53
C CYS A 193 -18.51 -7.76 -24.87
N SER A 194 -18.94 -7.86 -23.63
CA SER A 194 -18.98 -9.10 -22.84
C SER A 194 -20.35 -9.82 -22.88
N GLY A 195 -21.35 -9.19 -23.47
CA GLY A 195 -22.72 -9.68 -23.48
C GLY A 195 -22.99 -10.76 -24.53
N SER A 196 -24.28 -11.05 -24.67
CA SER A 196 -24.80 -11.91 -25.73
C SER A 196 -25.19 -11.07 -26.95
N CYS A 197 -24.77 -11.47 -28.13
CA CYS A 197 -25.11 -10.83 -29.38
C CYS A 197 -26.06 -11.69 -30.19
N HIS A 198 -26.99 -11.07 -30.88
CA HIS A 198 -27.92 -11.76 -31.77
C HIS A 198 -27.73 -11.30 -33.20
N VAL A 199 -27.80 -12.25 -34.14
CA VAL A 199 -28.00 -11.95 -35.56
C VAL A 199 -29.45 -12.20 -35.86
N TYR A 200 -30.13 -11.24 -36.50
CA TYR A 200 -31.55 -11.33 -36.88
C TYR A 200 -31.67 -11.65 -38.34
N THR A 201 -32.77 -12.35 -38.72
CA THR A 201 -33.06 -12.71 -40.14
C THR A 201 -33.28 -11.47 -40.97
N ASN A 202 -33.96 -10.45 -40.42
CA ASN A 202 -34.34 -9.23 -41.13
C ASN A 202 -34.31 -8.00 -40.18
N SER A 203 -34.56 -6.82 -40.73
CA SER A 203 -34.50 -5.54 -40.03
C SER A 203 -35.68 -5.27 -39.07
N THR A 204 -36.63 -6.18 -38.93
CA THR A 204 -37.70 -6.08 -37.90
C THR A 204 -37.22 -6.54 -36.52
N PHE A 205 -36.07 -7.19 -36.45
CA PHE A 205 -35.44 -7.70 -35.21
C PHE A 205 -36.32 -8.67 -34.40
N THR A 206 -37.30 -9.33 -35.08
CA THR A 206 -38.27 -10.21 -34.40
C THR A 206 -37.82 -11.67 -34.36
N THR A 207 -37.00 -12.10 -35.33
CA THR A 207 -36.54 -13.49 -35.45
C THR A 207 -35.05 -13.55 -35.41
N ILE A 208 -34.50 -14.26 -34.40
CA ILE A 208 -33.06 -14.48 -34.24
C ILE A 208 -32.65 -15.65 -35.13
N SER A 209 -31.69 -15.41 -36.04
CA SER A 209 -31.09 -16.44 -36.86
C SER A 209 -29.91 -17.11 -36.15
N LYS A 210 -29.19 -16.35 -35.31
CA LYS A 210 -28.03 -16.82 -34.56
C LYS A 210 -27.84 -16.06 -33.27
N SER A 211 -27.59 -16.80 -32.18
CA SER A 211 -27.13 -16.24 -30.90
C SER A 211 -25.64 -16.50 -30.69
N ARG A 212 -24.93 -15.52 -30.19
CA ARG A 212 -23.51 -15.61 -29.84
C ARG A 212 -23.33 -15.15 -28.39
N THR A 213 -22.67 -15.97 -27.57
CA THR A 213 -22.38 -15.67 -26.16
C THR A 213 -20.93 -15.95 -25.87
N GLY A 214 -20.29 -15.13 -25.05
CA GLY A 214 -18.92 -15.36 -24.57
C GLY A 214 -17.86 -15.35 -25.68
N GLN A 215 -18.10 -14.63 -26.78
CA GLN A 215 -17.14 -14.49 -27.89
C GLN A 215 -15.94 -13.63 -27.46
N HIS A 216 -16.21 -12.58 -26.67
CA HIS A 216 -15.18 -11.78 -26.05
C HIS A 216 -15.08 -12.16 -24.58
N ARG A 217 -13.95 -12.73 -24.21
CA ARG A 217 -13.67 -13.05 -22.82
C ARG A 217 -12.55 -12.14 -22.31
N PRO A 218 -12.71 -11.59 -21.13
CA PRO A 218 -11.67 -10.74 -20.56
C PRO A 218 -10.33 -11.43 -20.34
N THR A 219 -10.30 -12.74 -20.50
CA THR A 219 -9.10 -13.59 -20.38
C THR A 219 -8.60 -14.15 -21.70
N GLY A 220 -9.17 -13.72 -22.80
CA GLY A 220 -8.81 -14.16 -24.16
C GLY A 220 -8.44 -12.98 -25.06
N SER A 221 -7.87 -13.28 -26.22
CA SER A 221 -7.63 -12.30 -27.27
C SER A 221 -8.96 -11.72 -27.76
N PHE A 222 -9.00 -10.42 -27.91
CA PHE A 222 -10.03 -9.72 -28.65
C PHE A 222 -9.87 -9.93 -30.15
#